data_bd3477dbbad4643f8a827570365bf6fb
#
_entry.id   bd3477dbbad4643f8a827570365bf6fb
#
_cell.length_a   1.000
_cell.length_b   1.000
_cell.length_c   1.000
_cell.angle_alpha   90.00
_cell.angle_beta   90.00
_cell.angle_gamma   90.00
#
_symmetry.space_group_name_H-M   'P 1'
#
loop_
_entity.id
_entity.type
_entity.pdbx_description
1 polymer ?
#
loop_
_entity_poly.entity_id
_entity_poly.type
_entity_poly.pdbx_seq_one_letter_code
_entity_poly.pdbx_strand_id
1 'polypeptide(L)'
;MLAEMTLESTFPHKELETYIRNRKQQHLVNIEKTSYLARMEFIYRMYGEEHPYANRFTPEDFDQVTPELLIDFYRERIQSSQCRIMICGNVSDSVLEEVSQAF
;
A
#
# COMPACT_ATOMS: atom_id res chain seq x y z
N MET A 1 -16.55 -9.21 -4.36
CA MET A 1 -15.48 -9.30 -3.33
C MET A 1 -14.23 -8.50 -3.70
N LEU A 2 -13.46 -8.82 -4.78
CA LEU A 2 -12.24 -8.05 -5.11
C LEU A 2 -12.55 -6.59 -5.48
N ALA A 3 -13.53 -6.35 -6.34
CA ALA A 3 -13.97 -5.01 -6.72
C ALA A 3 -14.47 -4.21 -5.50
N GLU A 4 -15.32 -4.80 -4.68
CA GLU A 4 -15.81 -4.21 -3.43
C GLU A 4 -14.66 -3.83 -2.48
N MET A 5 -13.68 -4.72 -2.27
CA MET A 5 -12.49 -4.42 -1.48
C MET A 5 -11.65 -3.27 -2.05
N THR A 6 -11.67 -3.10 -3.37
CA THR A 6 -10.88 -2.07 -4.04
C THR A 6 -11.64 -0.75 -4.16
N LEU A 7 -12.94 -0.79 -4.48
CA LEU A 7 -13.73 0.40 -4.79
C LEU A 7 -14.58 0.90 -3.61
N GLU A 8 -14.82 0.04 -2.60
CA GLU A 8 -15.64 0.35 -1.42
C GLU A 8 -14.86 0.15 -0.12
N SER A 9 -13.55 0.40 -0.15
CA SER A 9 -12.70 0.23 1.03
C SER A 9 -13.12 1.16 2.15
N THR A 10 -13.27 0.59 3.34
CA THR A 10 -13.45 1.30 4.59
C THR A 10 -12.16 1.20 5.41
N PHE A 11 -11.86 2.23 6.18
CA PHE A 11 -10.68 2.27 7.03
C PHE A 11 -11.09 2.39 8.51
N PRO A 12 -11.58 1.29 9.14
CA PRO A 12 -12.04 1.34 10.53
C PRO A 12 -10.91 1.76 11.45
N HIS A 13 -11.15 2.75 12.30
CA HIS A 13 -10.15 3.38 13.16
C HIS A 13 -9.38 2.35 14.01
N LYS A 14 -10.10 1.44 14.66
CA LYS A 14 -9.50 0.42 15.54
C LYS A 14 -8.58 -0.56 14.79
N GLU A 15 -8.94 -0.93 13.58
CA GLU A 15 -8.14 -1.83 12.74
C GLU A 15 -6.91 -1.11 12.23
N LEU A 16 -7.05 0.14 11.81
CA LEU A 16 -5.94 0.97 11.41
C LEU A 16 -4.93 1.18 12.54
N GLU A 17 -5.37 1.54 13.74
CA GLU A 17 -4.49 1.67 14.92
C GLU A 17 -3.71 0.39 15.19
N THR A 18 -4.39 -0.76 15.12
CA THR A 18 -3.74 -2.05 15.32
C THR A 18 -2.70 -2.33 14.24
N TYR A 19 -3.03 -2.03 12.99
CA TYR A 19 -2.11 -2.21 11.85
C TYR A 19 -0.88 -1.30 11.97
N ILE A 20 -1.07 -0.02 12.26
CA ILE A 20 0.01 0.96 12.45
C ILE A 20 0.93 0.52 13.57
N ARG A 21 0.37 0.15 14.73
CA ARG A 21 1.16 -0.33 15.88
C ARG A 21 2.01 -1.54 15.51
N ASN A 22 1.45 -2.52 14.82
CA ASN A 22 2.17 -3.71 14.42
C ASN A 22 3.27 -3.38 13.38
N ARG A 23 3.00 -2.50 12.44
CA ARG A 23 3.99 -2.05 11.44
C ARG A 23 5.11 -1.24 12.07
N LYS A 24 4.80 -0.35 13.00
CA LYS A 24 5.80 0.40 13.77
C LYS A 24 6.70 -0.54 14.56
N GLN A 25 6.12 -1.51 15.26
CA GLN A 25 6.88 -2.52 16.00
C GLN A 25 7.78 -3.36 15.07
N GLN A 26 7.25 -3.79 13.93
CA GLN A 26 8.04 -4.54 12.94
C GLN A 26 9.20 -3.70 12.39
N HIS A 27 8.98 -2.41 12.15
CA HIS A 27 10.00 -1.49 11.71
C HIS A 27 11.11 -1.36 12.75
N LEU A 28 10.76 -1.16 14.03
CA LEU A 28 11.72 -1.08 15.14
C LEU A 28 12.61 -2.33 15.23
N VAL A 29 12.03 -3.51 15.10
CA VAL A 29 12.78 -4.78 15.06
C VAL A 29 13.68 -4.88 13.83
N ASN A 30 13.22 -4.36 12.68
CA ASN A 30 14.00 -4.45 11.46
C ASN A 30 15.21 -3.52 11.44
N ILE A 31 15.11 -2.30 11.97
CA ILE A 31 16.23 -1.36 12.02
C ILE A 31 17.36 -1.81 12.97
N GLU A 32 17.12 -2.79 13.84
CA GLU A 32 18.18 -3.42 14.64
C GLU A 32 19.02 -4.43 13.82
N LYS A 33 18.52 -4.84 12.65
CA LYS A 33 19.22 -5.82 11.80
C LYS A 33 20.20 -5.13 10.85
N THR A 34 21.47 -5.44 10.96
CA THR A 34 22.53 -4.89 10.10
C THR A 34 22.25 -5.12 8.61
N SER A 35 21.72 -6.29 8.24
CA SER A 35 21.36 -6.61 6.85
C SER A 35 20.25 -5.71 6.30
N TYR A 36 19.29 -5.34 7.13
CA TYR A 36 18.22 -4.42 6.76
C TYR A 36 18.78 -3.00 6.53
N LEU A 37 19.60 -2.52 7.46
CA LEU A 37 20.24 -1.20 7.34
C LEU A 37 21.15 -1.13 6.12
N ALA A 38 21.96 -2.17 5.88
CA ALA A 38 22.85 -2.23 4.72
C ALA A 38 22.06 -2.19 3.41
N ARG A 39 20.92 -2.90 3.31
CA ARG A 39 20.04 -2.85 2.15
C ARG A 39 19.44 -1.46 1.94
N MET A 40 18.96 -0.84 3.00
CA MET A 40 18.40 0.53 2.93
C MET A 40 19.45 1.52 2.45
N GLU A 41 20.66 1.46 2.99
CA GLU A 41 21.76 2.33 2.59
C GLU A 41 22.17 2.09 1.14
N PHE A 42 22.22 0.84 0.70
CA PHE A 42 22.51 0.49 -0.69
C PHE A 42 21.48 1.09 -1.66
N ILE A 43 20.20 0.95 -1.36
CA ILE A 43 19.11 1.50 -2.18
C ILE A 43 19.20 3.02 -2.23
N TYR A 44 19.41 3.65 -1.09
CA TYR A 44 19.57 5.10 -0.97
C TYR A 44 20.73 5.61 -1.84
N ARG A 45 21.88 4.94 -1.81
CA ARG A 45 23.05 5.34 -2.62
C ARG A 45 22.85 5.06 -4.11
N MET A 46 22.08 4.04 -4.47
CA MET A 46 21.80 3.74 -5.89
C MET A 46 20.85 4.74 -6.53
N TYR A 47 19.79 5.11 -5.84
CA TYR A 47 18.68 5.87 -6.41
C TYR A 47 18.69 7.36 -6.03
N GLY A 48 19.38 7.73 -4.96
CA GLY A 48 19.37 9.09 -4.42
C GLY A 48 18.19 9.36 -3.51
N GLU A 49 18.26 10.44 -2.77
CA GLU A 49 17.33 10.80 -1.70
C GLU A 49 15.89 11.03 -2.18
N GLU A 50 15.75 11.63 -3.34
CA GLU A 50 14.43 12.02 -3.89
C GLU A 50 13.68 10.86 -4.55
N HIS A 51 14.31 9.70 -4.70
CA HIS A 51 13.69 8.58 -5.38
C HIS A 51 12.73 7.82 -4.46
N PRO A 52 11.51 7.47 -4.92
CA PRO A 52 10.52 6.76 -4.08
C PRO A 52 11.00 5.46 -3.44
N TYR A 53 11.95 4.75 -4.06
CA TYR A 53 12.52 3.52 -3.49
C TYR A 53 13.50 3.79 -2.36
N ALA A 54 14.07 5.00 -2.28
CA ALA A 54 15.02 5.38 -1.25
C ALA A 54 14.36 5.98 0.01
N ASN A 55 13.02 6.02 0.07
CA ASN A 55 12.30 6.53 1.22
C ASN A 55 12.71 5.81 2.50
N ARG A 56 13.09 6.60 3.49
CA ARG A 56 13.44 6.15 4.83
C ARG A 56 12.32 6.57 5.77
N PHE A 57 11.64 5.57 6.30
CA PHE A 57 10.61 5.82 7.30
C PHE A 57 11.23 5.89 8.69
N THR A 58 10.78 6.84 9.48
CA THR A 58 11.07 6.94 10.90
C THR A 58 9.90 6.36 11.71
N PRO A 59 10.10 5.98 12.97
CA PRO A 59 8.99 5.54 13.82
C PRO A 59 7.88 6.59 13.97
N GLU A 60 8.23 7.87 13.89
CA GLU A 60 7.31 9.01 13.99
C GLU A 60 6.40 9.14 12.78
N ASP A 61 6.84 8.71 11.59
CA ASP A 61 6.02 8.72 10.37
C ASP A 61 4.79 7.83 10.50
N PHE A 62 4.89 6.73 11.25
CA PHE A 62 3.75 5.85 11.51
C PHE A 62 2.67 6.53 12.36
N ASP A 63 3.04 7.45 13.23
CA ASP A 63 2.11 8.15 14.11
C ASP A 63 1.33 9.26 13.37
N GLN A 64 1.77 9.64 12.17
CA GLN A 64 1.11 10.64 11.33
C GLN A 64 -0.01 10.04 10.46
N VAL A 65 -0.10 8.73 10.35
CA VAL A 65 -1.11 8.07 9.52
C VAL A 65 -2.45 8.06 10.24
N THR A 66 -3.41 8.79 9.68
CA THR A 66 -4.79 8.85 10.19
C THR A 66 -5.79 8.23 9.21
N PRO A 67 -7.00 7.85 9.67
CA PRO A 67 -8.06 7.38 8.78
C PRO A 67 -8.40 8.40 7.68
N GLU A 68 -8.43 9.69 8.02
CA GLU A 68 -8.74 10.79 7.11
C GLU A 68 -7.71 10.87 5.99
N LEU A 69 -6.41 10.80 6.33
CA LEU A 69 -5.32 10.80 5.36
C LEU A 69 -5.43 9.62 4.39
N LEU A 70 -5.78 8.43 4.90
CA LEU A 70 -5.96 7.25 4.06
C LEU A 70 -7.19 7.35 3.15
N ILE A 71 -8.29 7.89 3.66
CA ILE A 71 -9.52 8.11 2.88
C ILE A 71 -9.26 9.10 1.75
N ASP A 72 -8.56 10.20 2.03
CA ASP A 72 -8.23 11.21 1.02
C ASP A 72 -7.27 10.64 -0.04
N PHE A 73 -6.24 9.92 0.39
CA PHE A 73 -5.34 9.21 -0.54
C PHE A 73 -6.10 8.19 -1.39
N TYR A 74 -6.98 7.40 -0.78
CA TYR A 74 -7.79 6.41 -1.47
C TYR A 74 -8.68 7.06 -2.53
N ARG A 75 -9.40 8.12 -2.18
CA ARG A 75 -10.27 8.85 -3.12
C ARG A 75 -9.51 9.47 -4.28
N GLU A 76 -8.31 9.96 -4.02
CA GLU A 76 -7.48 10.59 -5.04
C GLU A 76 -6.82 9.56 -5.97
N ARG A 77 -6.35 8.43 -5.43
CA ARG A 77 -5.47 7.51 -6.14
C ARG A 77 -6.12 6.22 -6.59
N ILE A 78 -7.16 5.76 -5.91
CA ILE A 78 -7.82 4.49 -6.20
C ILE A 78 -9.16 4.78 -6.90
N GLN A 79 -9.10 4.89 -8.21
CA GLN A 79 -10.26 5.15 -9.05
C GLN A 79 -10.33 4.11 -10.17
N SER A 80 -11.54 3.66 -10.53
CA SER A 80 -11.75 2.70 -11.61
C SER A 80 -11.17 3.17 -12.94
N SER A 81 -11.26 4.47 -13.24
CA SER A 81 -10.68 5.09 -14.44
C SER A 81 -9.15 4.99 -14.54
N GLN A 82 -8.46 4.79 -13.43
CA GLN A 82 -7.00 4.62 -13.35
C GLN A 82 -6.60 3.15 -13.18
N CYS A 83 -7.57 2.26 -13.03
CA CYS A 83 -7.33 0.84 -12.81
C CYS A 83 -7.00 0.14 -14.14
N ARG A 84 -6.02 -0.75 -14.10
CA ARG A 84 -5.69 -1.64 -15.21
C ARG A 84 -5.77 -3.08 -14.73
N ILE A 85 -6.71 -3.83 -15.29
CA ILE A 85 -6.93 -5.23 -14.94
C ILE A 85 -6.31 -6.10 -16.04
N MET A 86 -5.45 -7.03 -15.64
CA MET A 86 -4.85 -8.03 -16.52
C MET A 86 -5.31 -9.41 -16.07
N ILE A 87 -5.96 -10.14 -16.99
CA ILE A 87 -6.49 -11.48 -16.73
C ILE A 87 -5.74 -12.46 -17.62
N CYS A 88 -5.19 -13.53 -17.04
CA CYS A 88 -4.46 -14.57 -17.75
C CYS A 88 -5.05 -15.94 -17.44
N GLY A 89 -5.17 -16.79 -18.46
CA GLY A 89 -5.68 -18.16 -18.32
C GLY A 89 -6.73 -18.49 -19.38
N ASN A 90 -7.55 -19.49 -19.08
CA ASN A 90 -8.71 -19.81 -19.91
C ASN A 90 -9.87 -18.87 -19.55
N VAL A 91 -9.90 -17.71 -20.19
CA VAL A 91 -10.86 -16.63 -19.91
C VAL A 91 -12.01 -16.72 -20.91
N SER A 92 -13.24 -16.92 -20.40
CA SER A 92 -14.45 -16.87 -21.22
C SER A 92 -14.98 -15.42 -21.30
N ASP A 93 -15.83 -15.17 -22.32
CA ASP A 93 -16.47 -13.86 -22.49
C ASP A 93 -17.32 -13.48 -21.25
N SER A 94 -17.96 -14.46 -20.60
CA SER A 94 -18.71 -14.22 -19.37
C SER A 94 -17.86 -13.68 -18.22
N VAL A 95 -16.61 -14.16 -18.10
CA VAL A 95 -15.66 -13.63 -17.09
C VAL A 95 -15.26 -12.20 -17.39
N LEU A 96 -15.07 -11.86 -18.67
CA LEU A 96 -14.77 -10.49 -19.10
C LEU A 96 -15.94 -9.55 -18.80
N GLU A 97 -17.17 -9.99 -19.07
CA GLU A 97 -18.38 -9.22 -18.76
C GLU A 97 -18.54 -8.99 -17.25
N GLU A 98 -18.37 -10.03 -16.44
CA GLU A 98 -18.44 -9.92 -14.96
C GLU A 98 -17.38 -8.93 -14.42
N VAL A 99 -16.15 -9.01 -14.91
CA VAL A 99 -15.10 -8.09 -14.48
C VAL A 99 -15.40 -6.66 -14.94
N SER A 100 -15.85 -6.48 -16.18
CA SER A 100 -16.21 -5.15 -16.71
C SER A 100 -17.40 -4.51 -15.99
N GLN A 101 -18.30 -5.31 -15.43
CA GLN A 101 -19.44 -4.80 -14.64
C GLN A 101 -19.04 -4.49 -13.19
N ALA A 102 -18.00 -5.16 -12.67
CA ALA A 102 -17.56 -5.01 -11.29
C ALA A 102 -16.63 -3.81 -11.07
N PHE A 103 -15.95 -3.34 -12.12
CA PHE A 103 -14.95 -2.26 -12.11
C PHE A 103 -15.31 -1.14 -13.07
#